data_20cab51ec136ac45ff5b2a4d42606e89
#
_entry.id   20cab51ec136ac45ff5b2a4d42606e89
#
_cell.length_a   1.000
_cell.length_b   1.000
_cell.length_c   1.000
_cell.angle_alpha   90.00
_cell.angle_beta   90.00
_cell.angle_gamma   90.00
#
_symmetry.space_group_name_H-M   'P 1'
#
loop_
_entity.id
_entity.type
_entity.pdbx_description
1 polymer ?
#
loop_
_entity_poly.entity_id
_entity_poly.type
_entity_poly.pdbx_seq_one_letter_code
_entity_poly.pdbx_strand_id
1 'polypeptide(L)'
;KRDEYKGISSFDEQESSIKKRIERDSRGQKGRASLLKKLKEEYALSYNFKKRDVINKLVSSDYLEGKWIAPEEFPKEGVVLTITDNVYSNETLSFTQKDYLNYLQKFQRKSVDEQKLSTLLKTQWEGFVDASLITFEDEVLDAKYPEFRALMQEYHDGILLFDLMDQKVWTKAVKDSAGLSEFYEANKNDFMWGERVDASVYICEDAAIAKKT
;
A
#
# COMPACT_ATOMS: atom_id res chain seq x y z
N LYS A 1 39.00 6.52 20.43
CA LYS A 1 37.58 6.21 20.72
C LYS A 1 37.27 4.99 19.88
N ARG A 2 36.97 3.85 20.50
CA ARG A 2 36.41 2.69 19.81
C ARG A 2 34.97 3.02 19.57
N ASP A 3 34.57 3.09 18.30
CA ASP A 3 33.14 3.10 17.93
C ASP A 3 32.55 1.77 18.40
N GLU A 4 31.44 1.82 19.14
CA GLU A 4 30.70 0.63 19.51
C GLU A 4 30.28 -0.11 18.24
N TYR A 5 30.65 -1.38 18.15
CA TYR A 5 30.23 -2.24 17.07
C TYR A 5 28.72 -2.42 17.14
N LYS A 6 27.99 -1.71 16.30
CA LYS A 6 26.57 -1.99 16.08
C LYS A 6 26.48 -3.30 15.31
N GLY A 7 25.93 -4.32 15.94
CA GLY A 7 25.66 -5.60 15.30
C GLY A 7 24.87 -5.44 14.00
N ILE A 8 24.87 -6.46 13.16
CA ILE A 8 24.05 -6.49 11.95
C ILE A 8 22.58 -6.50 12.39
N SER A 9 21.81 -5.48 11.98
CA SER A 9 20.37 -5.41 12.24
C SER A 9 19.65 -6.59 11.57
N SER A 10 18.51 -7.01 12.14
CA SER A 10 17.69 -8.07 11.58
C SER A 10 17.17 -7.71 10.18
N PHE A 11 16.76 -8.73 9.40
CA PHE A 11 16.17 -8.49 8.08
C PHE A 11 14.93 -7.58 8.16
N ASP A 12 14.06 -7.80 9.13
CA ASP A 12 12.82 -7.03 9.32
C ASP A 12 13.10 -5.54 9.56
N GLU A 13 14.14 -5.23 10.36
CA GLU A 13 14.57 -3.85 10.58
C GLU A 13 15.17 -3.20 9.32
N GLN A 14 15.78 -3.98 8.44
CA GLN A 14 16.44 -3.51 7.22
C GLN A 14 15.58 -3.58 5.97
N GLU A 15 14.45 -4.28 5.98
CA GLU A 15 13.62 -4.55 4.82
C GLU A 15 13.24 -3.27 4.06
N SER A 16 12.76 -2.25 4.75
CA SER A 16 12.36 -0.98 4.12
C SER A 16 13.55 -0.24 3.49
N SER A 17 14.72 -0.33 4.11
CA SER A 17 15.96 0.26 3.61
C SER A 17 16.46 -0.48 2.36
N ILE A 18 16.40 -1.81 2.39
CA ILE A 18 16.78 -2.66 1.26
C ILE A 18 15.84 -2.43 0.07
N LYS A 19 14.51 -2.38 0.29
CA LYS A 19 13.53 -2.06 -0.76
C LYS A 19 13.86 -0.72 -1.44
N LYS A 20 14.07 0.35 -0.65
CA LYS A 20 14.46 1.67 -1.19
C LYS A 20 15.77 1.65 -1.96
N ARG A 21 16.75 0.82 -1.57
CA ARG A 21 18.01 0.66 -2.29
C ARG A 21 17.82 -0.07 -3.61
N ILE A 22 16.99 -1.12 -3.65
CA ILE A 22 16.65 -1.86 -4.87
C ILE A 22 15.91 -0.95 -5.86
N GLU A 23 14.95 -0.16 -5.40
CA GLU A 23 14.21 0.80 -6.24
C GLU A 23 15.14 1.84 -6.90
N ARG A 24 16.21 2.25 -6.19
CA ARG A 24 17.20 3.22 -6.69
C ARG A 24 18.32 2.57 -7.50
N ASP A 25 18.46 1.26 -7.46
CA ASP A 25 19.47 0.53 -8.21
C ASP A 25 19.21 0.62 -9.72
N SER A 26 20.26 0.72 -10.51
CA SER A 26 20.16 0.81 -11.96
C SER A 26 19.42 -0.37 -12.60
N ARG A 27 19.44 -1.54 -11.97
CA ARG A 27 18.72 -2.74 -12.41
C ARG A 27 17.22 -2.59 -12.20
N GLY A 28 16.80 -2.06 -11.05
CA GLY A 28 15.39 -1.75 -10.76
C GLY A 28 14.84 -0.71 -11.75
N GLN A 29 15.62 0.35 -12.03
CA GLN A 29 15.25 1.36 -13.02
C GLN A 29 15.14 0.79 -14.43
N LYS A 30 16.07 -0.07 -14.86
CA LYS A 30 16.01 -0.75 -16.16
C LYS A 30 14.80 -1.68 -16.25
N GLY A 31 14.48 -2.43 -15.20
CA GLY A 31 13.28 -3.28 -15.13
C GLY A 31 12.01 -2.46 -15.31
N ARG A 32 11.88 -1.32 -14.58
CA ARG A 32 10.75 -0.40 -14.71
C ARG A 32 10.64 0.20 -16.12
N ALA A 33 11.76 0.63 -16.70
CA ALA A 33 11.78 1.19 -18.04
C ALA A 33 11.37 0.13 -19.10
N SER A 34 11.83 -1.12 -18.93
CA SER A 34 11.43 -2.23 -19.82
C SER A 34 9.94 -2.54 -19.71
N LEU A 35 9.40 -2.56 -18.49
CA LEU A 35 7.96 -2.74 -18.26
C LEU A 35 7.16 -1.62 -18.94
N LEU A 36 7.50 -0.36 -18.68
CA LEU A 36 6.81 0.79 -19.28
C LEU A 36 6.86 0.79 -20.81
N LYS A 37 8.00 0.38 -21.37
CA LYS A 37 8.10 0.22 -22.81
C LYS A 37 7.13 -0.84 -23.33
N LYS A 38 7.07 -2.01 -22.67
CA LYS A 38 6.14 -3.08 -23.02
C LYS A 38 4.68 -2.60 -22.93
N LEU A 39 4.30 -1.90 -21.86
CA LEU A 39 2.94 -1.39 -21.68
C LEU A 39 2.56 -0.34 -22.74
N LYS A 40 3.51 0.52 -23.16
CA LYS A 40 3.30 1.50 -24.24
C LYS A 40 3.11 0.84 -25.63
N GLU A 41 3.64 -0.35 -25.83
CA GLU A 41 3.47 -1.14 -27.05
C GLU A 41 2.16 -1.96 -27.02
N GLU A 42 1.72 -2.37 -25.83
CA GLU A 42 0.56 -3.22 -25.61
C GLU A 42 -0.76 -2.43 -25.60
N TYR A 43 -0.77 -1.24 -25.01
CA TYR A 43 -1.98 -0.43 -24.85
C TYR A 43 -2.07 0.71 -25.87
N ALA A 44 -3.29 1.01 -26.30
CA ALA A 44 -3.55 2.16 -27.15
C ALA A 44 -3.61 3.45 -26.31
N LEU A 45 -2.70 4.39 -26.60
CA LEU A 45 -2.57 5.67 -25.91
C LEU A 45 -3.10 6.80 -26.80
N SER A 46 -4.02 7.60 -26.29
CA SER A 46 -4.52 8.80 -26.94
C SER A 46 -4.26 10.03 -26.11
N TYR A 47 -3.62 11.05 -26.68
CA TYR A 47 -3.19 12.26 -26.01
C TYR A 47 -3.96 13.48 -26.49
N ASN A 48 -4.40 14.33 -25.55
CA ASN A 48 -4.95 15.64 -25.86
C ASN A 48 -3.99 16.76 -25.40
N PHE A 49 -3.01 17.05 -26.22
CA PHE A 49 -2.01 18.06 -25.90
C PHE A 49 -2.59 19.47 -25.72
N LYS A 50 -3.67 19.82 -26.45
CA LYS A 50 -4.33 21.12 -26.27
C LYS A 50 -4.85 21.30 -24.84
N LYS A 51 -5.49 20.29 -24.28
CA LYS A 51 -6.00 20.34 -22.89
C LYS A 51 -4.88 20.25 -21.86
N ARG A 52 -3.82 19.47 -22.12
CA ARG A 52 -2.59 19.47 -21.31
C ARG A 52 -1.96 20.86 -21.24
N ASP A 53 -1.82 21.53 -22.37
CA ASP A 53 -1.15 22.83 -22.46
C ASP A 53 -1.91 23.94 -21.75
N VAL A 54 -3.23 23.81 -21.57
CA VAL A 54 -4.02 24.70 -20.70
C VAL A 54 -3.50 24.59 -19.25
N ILE A 55 -3.27 23.40 -18.76
CA ILE A 55 -2.71 23.20 -17.41
C ILE A 55 -1.27 23.72 -17.31
N ASN A 56 -0.43 23.42 -18.30
CA ASN A 56 0.95 23.89 -18.32
C ASN A 56 1.07 25.42 -18.24
N LYS A 57 0.13 26.17 -18.81
CA LYS A 57 0.08 27.64 -18.73
C LYS A 57 -0.28 28.18 -17.34
N LEU A 58 -0.87 27.37 -16.48
CA LEU A 58 -1.18 27.73 -15.10
C LEU A 58 0.04 27.59 -14.17
N VAL A 59 1.07 26.89 -14.62
CA VAL A 59 2.26 26.61 -13.79
C VAL A 59 3.21 27.81 -13.86
N SER A 60 3.45 28.44 -12.71
CA SER A 60 4.39 29.56 -12.58
C SER A 60 5.83 29.10 -12.34
N SER A 61 6.78 30.05 -12.34
CA SER A 61 8.18 29.80 -11.98
C SER A 61 8.38 29.22 -10.57
N ASP A 62 7.42 29.42 -9.66
CA ASP A 62 7.47 28.88 -8.29
C ASP A 62 7.53 27.35 -8.27
N TYR A 63 7.11 26.72 -9.37
CA TYR A 63 7.24 25.27 -9.56
C TYR A 63 8.70 24.80 -9.54
N LEU A 64 9.62 25.63 -10.02
CA LEU A 64 11.06 25.35 -9.98
C LEU A 64 11.62 25.37 -8.55
N GLU A 65 10.96 26.11 -7.66
CA GLU A 65 11.30 26.16 -6.24
C GLU A 65 10.57 25.11 -5.40
N GLY A 66 9.64 24.36 -5.99
CA GLY A 66 8.80 23.40 -5.29
C GLY A 66 7.75 24.05 -4.38
N LYS A 67 7.34 25.28 -4.69
CA LYS A 67 6.39 26.09 -3.91
C LYS A 67 5.14 26.48 -4.69
N TRP A 68 4.97 25.98 -5.90
CA TRP A 68 3.81 26.29 -6.71
C TRP A 68 2.53 25.75 -6.08
N ILE A 69 1.50 26.57 -6.04
CA ILE A 69 0.16 26.20 -5.56
C ILE A 69 -0.77 26.25 -6.77
N ALA A 70 -1.50 25.17 -6.98
CA ALA A 70 -2.48 25.12 -8.05
C ALA A 70 -3.60 26.14 -7.80
N PRO A 71 -4.05 26.86 -8.84
CA PRO A 71 -5.19 27.77 -8.70
C PRO A 71 -6.45 26.98 -8.36
N GLU A 72 -7.34 27.58 -7.56
CA GLU A 72 -8.63 26.96 -7.19
C GLU A 72 -9.56 26.76 -8.38
N GLU A 73 -9.54 27.72 -9.29
CA GLU A 73 -10.33 27.69 -10.53
C GLU A 73 -9.47 27.31 -11.73
N PHE A 74 -9.78 26.16 -12.31
CA PHE A 74 -9.17 25.65 -13.54
C PHE A 74 -10.11 24.65 -14.23
N PRO A 75 -9.93 24.38 -15.53
CA PRO A 75 -10.67 23.32 -16.22
C PRO A 75 -10.36 21.95 -15.61
N LYS A 76 -11.38 21.26 -15.10
CA LYS A 76 -11.22 19.98 -14.35
C LYS A 76 -11.53 18.76 -15.21
N GLU A 77 -12.53 18.86 -16.08
CA GLU A 77 -13.19 17.75 -16.77
C GLU A 77 -12.55 17.38 -18.12
N GLY A 78 -11.59 18.15 -18.58
CA GLY A 78 -10.98 17.89 -19.89
C GLY A 78 -10.09 16.67 -19.86
N VAL A 79 -10.40 15.62 -20.62
CA VAL A 79 -9.53 14.44 -20.77
C VAL A 79 -8.22 14.83 -21.45
N VAL A 80 -7.08 14.52 -20.84
CA VAL A 80 -5.72 14.78 -21.35
C VAL A 80 -5.02 13.54 -21.86
N LEU A 81 -5.37 12.36 -21.31
CA LEU A 81 -4.83 11.06 -21.67
C LEU A 81 -5.94 10.01 -21.58
N THR A 82 -6.01 9.14 -22.57
CA THR A 82 -6.86 7.94 -22.55
C THR A 82 -5.98 6.73 -22.84
N ILE A 83 -6.14 5.67 -22.08
CA ILE A 83 -5.47 4.39 -22.22
C ILE A 83 -6.53 3.33 -22.44
N THR A 84 -6.38 2.51 -23.48
CA THR A 84 -7.32 1.45 -23.83
C THR A 84 -6.59 0.13 -23.99
N ASP A 85 -7.11 -0.91 -23.36
CA ASP A 85 -6.72 -2.28 -23.63
C ASP A 85 -7.65 -2.89 -24.69
N ASN A 86 -7.11 -3.23 -25.83
CA ASN A 86 -7.85 -3.85 -26.93
C ASN A 86 -7.66 -5.38 -26.98
N VAL A 87 -6.96 -5.97 -26.01
CA VAL A 87 -6.53 -7.37 -26.09
C VAL A 87 -7.22 -8.23 -25.05
N TYR A 88 -7.22 -7.81 -23.78
CA TYR A 88 -7.66 -8.66 -22.66
C TYR A 88 -9.03 -8.25 -22.11
N SER A 89 -9.21 -6.97 -21.81
CA SER A 89 -10.39 -6.48 -21.08
C SER A 89 -11.33 -5.63 -21.93
N ASN A 90 -10.84 -5.01 -23.01
CA ASN A 90 -11.49 -3.90 -23.74
C ASN A 90 -11.82 -2.68 -22.85
N GLU A 91 -11.15 -2.59 -21.69
CA GLU A 91 -11.31 -1.48 -20.75
C GLU A 91 -10.65 -0.20 -21.28
N THR A 92 -11.21 0.92 -20.88
CA THR A 92 -10.70 2.25 -21.22
C THR A 92 -10.69 3.13 -19.99
N LEU A 93 -9.54 3.68 -19.63
CA LEU A 93 -9.37 4.63 -18.55
C LEU A 93 -8.97 5.99 -19.10
N SER A 94 -9.66 7.03 -18.62
CA SER A 94 -9.42 8.42 -19.02
C SER A 94 -8.91 9.24 -17.86
N PHE A 95 -7.83 9.97 -18.09
CA PHE A 95 -7.22 10.88 -17.12
C PHE A 95 -7.52 12.33 -17.51
N THR A 96 -7.97 13.11 -16.54
CA THR A 96 -8.46 14.46 -16.73
C THR A 96 -7.38 15.53 -16.51
N GLN A 97 -7.71 16.78 -16.81
CA GLN A 97 -6.89 17.94 -16.47
C GLN A 97 -6.65 18.05 -14.95
N LYS A 98 -7.64 17.64 -14.13
CA LYS A 98 -7.52 17.60 -12.68
C LYS A 98 -6.46 16.59 -12.24
N ASP A 99 -6.45 15.40 -12.84
CA ASP A 99 -5.48 14.34 -12.50
C ASP A 99 -4.05 14.78 -12.82
N TYR A 100 -3.86 15.40 -13.97
CA TYR A 100 -2.55 15.92 -14.36
C TYR A 100 -2.10 17.09 -13.45
N LEU A 101 -2.98 17.99 -13.09
CA LEU A 101 -2.65 19.08 -12.17
C LEU A 101 -2.29 18.56 -10.77
N ASN A 102 -3.05 17.60 -10.25
CA ASN A 102 -2.76 16.95 -8.98
C ASN A 102 -1.40 16.22 -9.00
N TYR A 103 -1.08 15.59 -10.15
CA TYR A 103 0.23 14.97 -10.35
C TYR A 103 1.35 16.02 -10.27
N LEU A 104 1.21 17.13 -10.99
CA LEU A 104 2.20 18.22 -10.96
C LEU A 104 2.40 18.73 -9.52
N GLN A 105 1.33 18.97 -8.79
CA GLN A 105 1.40 19.47 -7.41
C GLN A 105 2.07 18.48 -6.46
N LYS A 106 1.76 17.19 -6.61
CA LYS A 106 2.31 16.12 -5.76
C LYS A 106 3.81 15.89 -6.00
N PHE A 107 4.26 15.98 -7.25
CA PHE A 107 5.62 15.62 -7.64
C PHE A 107 6.54 16.82 -7.89
N GLN A 108 6.08 18.04 -7.61
CA GLN A 108 6.97 19.21 -7.68
C GLN A 108 8.11 19.08 -6.66
N ARG A 109 9.29 19.48 -7.06
CA ARG A 109 10.48 19.51 -6.21
C ARG A 109 11.31 20.71 -6.59
N LYS A 110 12.09 21.25 -5.62
CA LYS A 110 13.08 22.26 -5.93
C LYS A 110 14.04 21.72 -6.98
N SER A 111 14.15 22.43 -8.10
CA SER A 111 15.12 22.10 -9.15
C SER A 111 16.53 22.38 -8.64
N VAL A 112 17.43 21.42 -8.84
CA VAL A 112 18.85 21.58 -8.45
C VAL A 112 19.63 22.28 -9.55
N ASP A 113 19.16 22.16 -10.80
CA ASP A 113 19.78 22.73 -11.99
C ASP A 113 18.95 23.89 -12.52
N GLU A 114 19.57 24.83 -13.22
CA GLU A 114 18.91 25.92 -13.95
C GLU A 114 18.15 25.39 -15.19
N GLN A 115 17.16 24.54 -14.95
CA GLN A 115 16.32 24.00 -16.02
C GLN A 115 15.22 25.00 -16.38
N LYS A 116 14.92 25.07 -17.70
CA LYS A 116 13.74 25.82 -18.15
C LYS A 116 12.47 25.11 -17.69
N LEU A 117 11.50 25.87 -17.20
CA LEU A 117 10.19 25.36 -16.77
C LEU A 117 9.54 24.44 -17.84
N SER A 118 9.67 24.83 -19.12
CA SER A 118 9.12 24.05 -20.24
C SER A 118 9.74 22.65 -20.37
N THR A 119 11.04 22.51 -20.09
CA THR A 119 11.74 21.22 -20.11
C THR A 119 11.28 20.37 -18.92
N LEU A 120 11.17 20.97 -17.74
CA LEU A 120 10.69 20.28 -16.57
C LEU A 120 9.25 19.78 -16.76
N LEU A 121 8.34 20.61 -17.28
CA LEU A 121 6.96 20.21 -17.57
C LEU A 121 6.86 19.08 -18.60
N LYS A 122 7.78 19.02 -19.57
CA LYS A 122 7.85 17.89 -20.49
C LYS A 122 8.21 16.59 -19.75
N THR A 123 9.22 16.61 -18.91
CA THR A 123 9.60 15.46 -18.07
C THR A 123 8.48 15.05 -17.12
N GLN A 124 7.77 16.01 -16.52
CA GLN A 124 6.62 15.74 -15.66
C GLN A 124 5.45 15.10 -16.43
N TRP A 125 5.21 15.53 -17.68
CA TRP A 125 4.22 14.90 -18.52
C TRP A 125 4.57 13.43 -18.84
N GLU A 126 5.82 13.15 -19.18
CA GLU A 126 6.30 11.78 -19.42
C GLU A 126 6.11 10.92 -18.15
N GLY A 127 6.47 11.46 -16.98
CA GLY A 127 6.26 10.79 -15.69
C GLY A 127 4.78 10.58 -15.36
N PHE A 128 3.90 11.53 -15.70
CA PHE A 128 2.46 11.37 -15.57
C PHE A 128 1.91 10.24 -16.43
N VAL A 129 2.31 10.17 -17.71
CA VAL A 129 1.93 9.08 -18.60
C VAL A 129 2.41 7.73 -18.07
N ASP A 130 3.64 7.66 -17.59
CA ASP A 130 4.21 6.43 -17.03
C ASP A 130 3.45 5.99 -15.75
N ALA A 131 3.09 6.93 -14.89
CA ALA A 131 2.30 6.65 -13.69
C ALA A 131 0.88 6.18 -14.07
N SER A 132 0.26 6.84 -15.04
CA SER A 132 -1.08 6.47 -15.56
C SER A 132 -1.10 5.07 -16.18
N LEU A 133 -0.02 4.69 -16.88
CA LEU A 133 0.11 3.34 -17.44
C LEU A 133 0.18 2.26 -16.34
N ILE A 134 0.91 2.51 -15.26
CA ILE A 134 0.97 1.58 -14.14
C ILE A 134 -0.40 1.46 -13.45
N THR A 135 -1.10 2.59 -13.27
CA THR A 135 -2.46 2.57 -12.71
C THR A 135 -3.41 1.77 -13.59
N PHE A 136 -3.33 1.96 -14.91
CA PHE A 136 -4.16 1.20 -15.85
C PHE A 136 -3.83 -0.30 -15.87
N GLU A 137 -2.54 -0.67 -15.83
CA GLU A 137 -2.11 -2.08 -15.72
C GLU A 137 -2.69 -2.73 -14.47
N ASP A 138 -2.70 -2.02 -13.34
CA ASP A 138 -3.26 -2.51 -12.07
C ASP A 138 -4.77 -2.79 -12.18
N GLU A 139 -5.53 -1.92 -12.86
CA GLU A 139 -6.97 -2.08 -13.10
C GLU A 139 -7.32 -3.29 -14.00
N VAL A 140 -6.44 -3.67 -14.91
CA VAL A 140 -6.70 -4.77 -15.86
C VAL A 140 -6.01 -6.09 -15.50
N LEU A 141 -5.28 -6.13 -14.38
CA LEU A 141 -4.51 -7.30 -13.96
C LEU A 141 -5.35 -8.58 -13.85
N ASP A 142 -6.55 -8.48 -13.33
CA ASP A 142 -7.45 -9.61 -13.13
C ASP A 142 -8.00 -10.17 -14.45
N ALA A 143 -8.21 -9.31 -15.44
CA ALA A 143 -8.59 -9.72 -16.80
C ALA A 143 -7.41 -10.36 -17.55
N LYS A 144 -6.20 -9.81 -17.35
CA LYS A 144 -4.98 -10.21 -18.03
C LYS A 144 -4.38 -11.51 -17.46
N TYR A 145 -4.50 -11.73 -16.14
CA TYR A 145 -3.91 -12.85 -15.42
C TYR A 145 -4.97 -13.62 -14.62
N PRO A 146 -5.53 -14.72 -15.16
CA PRO A 146 -6.58 -15.49 -14.48
C PRO A 146 -6.17 -16.02 -13.10
N GLU A 147 -4.90 -16.39 -12.92
CA GLU A 147 -4.36 -16.82 -11.63
C GLU A 147 -4.34 -15.71 -10.59
N PHE A 148 -4.06 -14.47 -11.00
CA PHE A 148 -4.17 -13.30 -10.12
C PHE A 148 -5.62 -13.07 -9.68
N ARG A 149 -6.56 -13.13 -10.62
CA ARG A 149 -8.00 -13.01 -10.32
C ARG A 149 -8.45 -14.09 -9.33
N ALA A 150 -8.03 -15.35 -9.54
CA ALA A 150 -8.37 -16.44 -8.62
C ALA A 150 -7.82 -16.18 -7.21
N LEU A 151 -6.58 -15.72 -7.10
CA LEU A 151 -5.96 -15.35 -5.83
C LEU A 151 -6.70 -14.18 -5.14
N MET A 152 -7.06 -13.14 -5.87
CA MET A 152 -7.82 -12.00 -5.34
C MET A 152 -9.20 -12.43 -4.85
N GLN A 153 -9.88 -13.35 -5.56
CA GLN A 153 -11.15 -13.91 -5.12
C GLN A 153 -10.99 -14.69 -3.82
N GLU A 154 -9.95 -15.51 -3.70
CA GLU A 154 -9.67 -16.28 -2.47
C GLU A 154 -9.44 -15.34 -1.27
N TYR A 155 -8.67 -14.26 -1.44
CA TYR A 155 -8.48 -13.24 -0.40
C TYR A 155 -9.79 -12.55 -0.01
N HIS A 156 -10.59 -12.15 -1.00
CA HIS A 156 -11.89 -11.51 -0.77
C HIS A 156 -12.82 -12.43 0.04
N ASP A 157 -12.94 -13.69 -0.39
CA ASP A 157 -13.80 -14.67 0.29
C ASP A 157 -13.29 -15.00 1.70
N GLY A 158 -11.97 -15.04 1.88
CA GLY A 158 -11.33 -15.21 3.19
C GLY A 158 -11.64 -14.05 4.15
N ILE A 159 -11.58 -12.82 3.67
CA ILE A 159 -11.92 -11.63 4.46
C ILE A 159 -13.40 -11.63 4.86
N LEU A 160 -14.30 -11.95 3.92
CA LEU A 160 -15.73 -12.03 4.20
C LEU A 160 -16.05 -13.14 5.22
N LEU A 161 -15.42 -14.32 5.07
CA LEU A 161 -15.57 -15.43 6.01
C LEU A 161 -15.08 -15.02 7.41
N PHE A 162 -13.92 -14.39 7.50
CA PHE A 162 -13.37 -13.92 8.78
C PHE A 162 -14.30 -12.92 9.46
N ASP A 163 -14.81 -11.91 8.73
CA ASP A 163 -15.73 -10.92 9.26
C ASP A 163 -17.04 -11.56 9.75
N LEU A 164 -17.58 -12.50 8.96
CA LEU A 164 -18.77 -13.26 9.35
C LEU A 164 -18.53 -14.08 10.63
N MET A 165 -17.40 -14.76 10.73
CA MET A 165 -17.03 -15.54 11.91
C MET A 165 -16.83 -14.64 13.14
N ASP A 166 -16.19 -13.48 12.97
CA ASP A 166 -16.05 -12.53 14.06
C ASP A 166 -17.40 -12.04 14.58
N GLN A 167 -18.29 -11.61 13.68
CA GLN A 167 -19.59 -11.07 14.06
C GLN A 167 -20.55 -12.14 14.63
N LYS A 168 -20.61 -13.33 14.04
CA LYS A 168 -21.61 -14.34 14.35
C LYS A 168 -21.16 -15.35 15.41
N VAL A 169 -19.86 -15.56 15.56
CA VAL A 169 -19.29 -16.56 16.48
C VAL A 169 -18.52 -15.91 17.60
N TRP A 170 -17.36 -15.31 17.29
CA TRP A 170 -16.43 -14.87 18.34
C TRP A 170 -16.94 -13.68 19.14
N THR A 171 -17.32 -12.60 18.48
CA THR A 171 -17.87 -11.42 19.14
C THR A 171 -19.20 -11.73 19.85
N LYS A 172 -20.05 -12.60 19.25
CA LYS A 172 -21.29 -13.02 19.86
C LYS A 172 -21.02 -13.84 21.13
N ALA A 173 -20.13 -14.83 21.08
CA ALA A 173 -19.77 -15.65 22.24
C ALA A 173 -19.22 -14.81 23.40
N VAL A 174 -18.41 -13.77 23.13
CA VAL A 174 -17.87 -12.88 24.15
C VAL A 174 -18.93 -11.93 24.74
N LYS A 175 -19.87 -11.47 23.92
CA LYS A 175 -20.92 -10.51 24.33
C LYS A 175 -22.14 -11.13 24.96
N ASP A 176 -22.43 -12.38 24.66
CA ASP A 176 -23.59 -13.12 25.16
C ASP A 176 -23.27 -13.75 26.54
N SER A 177 -23.18 -12.92 27.56
CA SER A 177 -22.86 -13.36 28.91
C SER A 177 -23.93 -14.30 29.51
N ALA A 178 -25.19 -14.16 29.11
CA ALA A 178 -26.28 -15.03 29.55
C ALA A 178 -26.13 -16.44 28.92
N GLY A 179 -25.96 -16.52 27.60
CA GLY A 179 -25.72 -17.79 26.91
C GLY A 179 -24.42 -18.47 27.33
N LEU A 180 -23.36 -17.70 27.61
CA LEU A 180 -22.10 -18.23 28.14
C LEU A 180 -22.28 -18.85 29.54
N SER A 181 -23.05 -18.19 30.42
CA SER A 181 -23.37 -18.71 31.76
C SER A 181 -24.20 -19.98 31.70
N GLU A 182 -25.23 -20.02 30.84
CA GLU A 182 -26.07 -21.19 30.63
C GLU A 182 -25.25 -22.38 30.08
N PHE A 183 -24.41 -22.14 29.08
CA PHE A 183 -23.50 -23.15 28.53
C PHE A 183 -22.53 -23.69 29.58
N TYR A 184 -21.93 -22.80 30.39
CA TYR A 184 -21.03 -23.21 31.48
C TYR A 184 -21.73 -24.10 32.49
N GLU A 185 -22.92 -23.70 32.97
CA GLU A 185 -23.67 -24.52 33.94
C GLU A 185 -24.06 -25.90 33.41
N ALA A 186 -24.43 -25.96 32.13
CA ALA A 186 -24.77 -27.23 31.48
C ALA A 186 -23.58 -28.18 31.31
N ASN A 187 -22.37 -27.61 31.11
CA ASN A 187 -21.15 -28.37 30.74
C ASN A 187 -20.04 -28.24 31.77
N LYS A 188 -20.29 -27.73 32.98
CA LYS A 188 -19.23 -27.44 33.97
C LYS A 188 -18.36 -28.61 34.34
N ASN A 189 -18.91 -29.84 34.30
CA ASN A 189 -18.16 -31.06 34.60
C ASN A 189 -17.03 -31.31 33.58
N ASP A 190 -17.16 -30.85 32.35
CA ASP A 190 -16.15 -30.98 31.30
C ASP A 190 -14.96 -30.03 31.54
N PHE A 191 -15.16 -28.99 32.34
CA PHE A 191 -14.15 -27.99 32.70
C PHE A 191 -13.56 -28.19 34.12
N MET A 192 -13.87 -29.28 34.79
CA MET A 192 -13.33 -29.60 36.11
C MET A 192 -11.86 -29.97 35.99
N TRP A 193 -11.12 -29.40 36.92
CA TRP A 193 -9.73 -29.74 37.06
C TRP A 193 -9.57 -31.07 37.74
N GLY A 194 -8.56 -31.86 37.41
CA GLY A 194 -8.22 -33.06 38.15
C GLY A 194 -7.82 -32.77 39.59
N GLU A 195 -7.54 -33.80 40.36
CA GLU A 195 -7.11 -33.66 41.77
C GLU A 195 -5.97 -32.66 41.88
N ARG A 196 -6.13 -31.76 42.85
CA ARG A 196 -5.16 -30.69 43.14
C ARG A 196 -4.95 -30.59 44.63
N VAL A 197 -3.77 -30.11 45.00
CA VAL A 197 -3.45 -29.75 46.36
C VAL A 197 -3.34 -28.22 46.47
N ASP A 198 -3.89 -27.66 47.53
CA ASP A 198 -3.60 -26.29 47.93
C ASP A 198 -2.34 -26.34 48.80
N ALA A 199 -1.26 -25.76 48.32
CA ALA A 199 0.03 -25.87 48.97
C ALA A 199 0.74 -24.51 48.99
N SER A 200 1.31 -24.20 50.14
CA SER A 200 2.23 -23.06 50.30
C SER A 200 3.67 -23.58 50.34
N VAL A 201 4.53 -22.97 49.52
CA VAL A 201 5.96 -23.29 49.50
C VAL A 201 6.76 -22.24 50.24
N TYR A 202 7.43 -22.65 51.29
CA TYR A 202 8.30 -21.79 52.08
C TYR A 202 9.77 -22.13 51.78
N ILE A 203 10.59 -21.13 51.49
CA ILE A 203 12.04 -21.26 51.38
C ILE A 203 12.65 -20.90 52.74
N CYS A 204 13.34 -21.85 53.35
CA CYS A 204 14.00 -21.69 54.65
C CYS A 204 15.51 -21.74 54.48
N GLU A 205 16.26 -21.05 55.34
CA GLU A 205 17.74 -21.01 55.30
C GLU A 205 18.37 -22.37 55.58
N ASP A 206 17.75 -23.17 56.47
CA ASP A 206 18.22 -24.51 56.78
C ASP A 206 17.09 -25.52 57.11
N ALA A 207 17.44 -26.78 57.19
CA ALA A 207 16.52 -27.88 57.47
C ALA A 207 15.94 -27.88 58.90
N ALA A 208 16.57 -27.20 59.86
CA ALA A 208 16.08 -27.09 61.24
C ALA A 208 14.96 -26.05 61.31
N ILE A 209 15.05 -24.98 60.57
CA ILE A 209 14.01 -23.95 60.41
C ILE A 209 12.83 -24.53 59.66
N ALA A 210 13.07 -25.23 58.55
CA ALA A 210 12.02 -25.88 57.75
C ALA A 210 11.14 -26.88 58.53
N LYS A 211 11.66 -27.50 59.57
CA LYS A 211 10.88 -28.41 60.42
C LYS A 211 10.02 -27.71 61.45
N LYS A 212 10.22 -26.42 61.69
CA LYS A 212 9.47 -25.62 62.64
C LYS A 212 8.38 -24.76 62.01
N THR A 213 8.46 -24.61 60.67
CA THR A 213 7.48 -23.94 59.85
C THR A 213 6.39 -24.90 59.39
#